data_75ce9d1e52d0a88fee47395ef51c5026
#
_entry.id   75ce9d1e52d0a88fee47395ef51c5026
#
_cell.length_a   1.000
_cell.length_b   1.000
_cell.length_c   1.000
_cell.angle_alpha   90.00
_cell.angle_beta   90.00
_cell.angle_gamma   90.00
#
_symmetry.space_group_name_H-M   'P 1'
#
loop_
_entity.id
_entity.type
_entity.pdbx_description
1 polymer ?
#
loop_
_entity_poly.entity_id
_entity_poly.type
_entity_poly.pdbx_seq_one_letter_code
_entity_poly.pdbx_strand_id
1 'polypeptide(L)'
;GTRMVPTVVGVAAVQEGTPQFVFGQEAVKLSNAGYVDEGFSIFYDMKRWVCDPDREEEITDREGRRTFLARREIIREFFMYVVRTTENCFKCRVRQVYVPCPVRQTALFQKLFHEILPEYMLPDNELPDEGVSILYNTVSGMLESRKLEEDTEYQALVLDCGGTATNLCACQFRFHDDRVAYHISIRAAYENGDVDFGGNHLTYRIMQYIKLRLVERFGFRL
;
A
#
# COMPACT_ATOMS: atom_id res chain seq x y z
N GLY A 1 -2.84 1.21 19.92
CA GLY A 1 -2.94 0.32 18.76
C GLY A 1 -2.50 1.06 17.51
N THR A 2 -1.90 0.35 16.56
CA THR A 2 -1.48 0.93 15.29
C THR A 2 -2.71 1.40 14.52
N ARG A 3 -2.66 2.63 13.99
CA ARG A 3 -3.71 3.21 13.14
C ARG A 3 -3.54 2.80 11.66
N MET A 4 -2.70 1.81 11.37
CA MET A 4 -2.46 1.32 10.02
C MET A 4 -3.53 0.31 9.62
N VAL A 5 -4.02 0.44 8.41
CA VAL A 5 -4.92 -0.52 7.77
C VAL A 5 -4.06 -1.42 6.87
N PRO A 6 -3.95 -2.72 7.13
CA PRO A 6 -3.24 -3.64 6.24
C PRO A 6 -3.84 -3.62 4.84
N THR A 7 -3.01 -3.59 3.80
CA THR A 7 -3.45 -3.65 2.39
C THR A 7 -3.72 -5.10 2.01
N VAL A 8 -4.79 -5.66 2.57
CA VAL A 8 -5.22 -7.04 2.39
C VAL A 8 -6.71 -7.08 2.12
N VAL A 9 -7.11 -7.85 1.13
CA VAL A 9 -8.52 -8.12 0.79
C VAL A 9 -8.75 -9.61 0.86
N GLY A 10 -9.76 -10.02 1.62
CA GLY A 10 -10.18 -11.40 1.73
C GLY A 10 -11.61 -11.58 1.19
N VAL A 11 -11.95 -12.79 0.76
CA VAL A 11 -13.28 -13.14 0.28
C VAL A 11 -14.03 -13.91 1.36
N ALA A 12 -15.06 -13.30 1.90
CA ALA A 12 -15.92 -13.94 2.92
C ALA A 12 -16.93 -14.89 2.29
N ALA A 13 -17.56 -14.47 1.17
CA ALA A 13 -18.55 -15.26 0.44
C ALA A 13 -18.65 -14.79 -1.01
N VAL A 14 -19.18 -15.66 -1.89
CA VAL A 14 -19.63 -15.30 -3.23
C VAL A 14 -21.13 -15.61 -3.31
N GLN A 15 -21.95 -14.57 -3.49
CA GLN A 15 -23.40 -14.69 -3.58
C GLN A 15 -23.89 -14.17 -4.93
N GLU A 16 -24.57 -15.04 -5.68
CA GLU A 16 -25.07 -14.70 -7.01
C GLU A 16 -24.01 -14.08 -7.95
N GLY A 17 -22.77 -14.60 -7.87
CA GLY A 17 -21.63 -14.09 -8.66
C GLY A 17 -20.98 -12.83 -8.11
N THR A 18 -21.52 -12.25 -7.03
CA THR A 18 -20.97 -11.04 -6.39
C THR A 18 -20.14 -11.41 -5.16
N PRO A 19 -18.86 -11.04 -5.09
CA PRO A 19 -18.03 -11.33 -3.94
C PRO A 19 -18.34 -10.38 -2.78
N GLN A 20 -18.35 -10.93 -1.58
CA GLN A 20 -18.39 -10.18 -0.33
C GLN A 20 -16.98 -10.12 0.24
N PHE A 21 -16.40 -8.94 0.19
CA PHE A 21 -15.04 -8.72 0.66
C PHE A 21 -14.98 -8.36 2.14
N VAL A 22 -13.89 -8.77 2.76
CA VAL A 22 -13.40 -8.29 4.06
C VAL A 22 -12.05 -7.63 3.85
N PHE A 23 -11.71 -6.62 4.65
CA PHE A 23 -10.57 -5.77 4.39
C PHE A 23 -9.67 -5.59 5.60
N GLY A 24 -8.42 -5.24 5.35
CA GLY A 24 -7.49 -4.83 6.39
C GLY A 24 -7.30 -5.90 7.44
N GLN A 25 -7.46 -5.55 8.72
CA GLN A 25 -7.23 -6.45 9.84
C GLN A 25 -8.19 -7.67 9.85
N GLU A 26 -9.42 -7.50 9.37
CA GLU A 26 -10.36 -8.62 9.28
C GLU A 26 -9.94 -9.62 8.19
N ALA A 27 -9.42 -9.15 7.07
CA ALA A 27 -8.86 -10.01 6.04
C ALA A 27 -7.61 -10.77 6.53
N VAL A 28 -6.75 -10.11 7.32
CA VAL A 28 -5.59 -10.77 7.96
C VAL A 28 -6.05 -11.85 8.95
N LYS A 29 -7.08 -11.57 9.76
CA LYS A 29 -7.66 -12.59 10.66
C LYS A 29 -8.24 -13.77 9.88
N LEU A 30 -8.94 -13.49 8.78
CA LEU A 30 -9.50 -14.51 7.89
C LEU A 30 -8.39 -15.41 7.33
N SER A 31 -7.29 -14.81 6.85
CA SER A 31 -6.11 -15.51 6.36
C SER A 31 -5.46 -16.40 7.42
N ASN A 32 -5.32 -15.88 8.66
CA ASN A 32 -4.69 -16.61 9.74
C ASN A 32 -5.57 -17.73 10.35
N ALA A 33 -6.88 -17.63 10.19
CA ALA A 33 -7.84 -18.62 10.64
C ALA A 33 -8.05 -19.77 9.64
N GLY A 34 -7.65 -19.56 8.37
CA GLY A 34 -7.70 -20.59 7.33
C GLY A 34 -6.47 -21.49 7.39
N TYR A 35 -6.66 -22.80 7.37
CA TYR A 35 -5.57 -23.71 7.03
C TYR A 35 -5.26 -23.61 5.54
N VAL A 36 -4.02 -23.95 5.16
CA VAL A 36 -3.46 -23.84 3.80
C VAL A 36 -4.34 -24.50 2.71
N ASP A 37 -5.26 -25.38 3.09
CA ASP A 37 -6.11 -26.15 2.18
C ASP A 37 -7.52 -25.60 1.95
N GLU A 38 -7.90 -24.46 2.55
CA GLU A 38 -9.30 -23.96 2.45
C GLU A 38 -9.61 -23.24 1.14
N GLY A 39 -8.65 -23.07 0.24
CA GLY A 39 -8.86 -22.69 -1.17
C GLY A 39 -9.59 -21.38 -1.44
N PHE A 40 -9.78 -20.50 -0.44
CA PHE A 40 -10.42 -19.20 -0.62
C PHE A 40 -9.41 -18.10 -0.94
N SER A 41 -9.88 -17.05 -1.63
CA SER A 41 -9.01 -16.01 -2.13
C SER A 41 -8.67 -14.97 -1.05
N ILE A 42 -7.36 -14.71 -0.90
CA ILE A 42 -6.80 -13.59 -0.13
C ILE A 42 -5.82 -12.87 -1.02
N PHE A 43 -5.99 -11.56 -1.16
CA PHE A 43 -5.16 -10.72 -2.01
C PHE A 43 -4.24 -9.84 -1.16
N TYR A 44 -2.96 -9.99 -1.43
CA TYR A 44 -1.87 -9.20 -0.90
C TYR A 44 -1.19 -8.45 -2.07
N ASP A 45 -0.34 -7.49 -1.75
CA ASP A 45 0.55 -6.84 -2.73
C ASP A 45 -0.17 -6.21 -3.94
N MET A 46 -1.42 -5.78 -3.78
CA MET A 46 -2.23 -5.17 -4.84
C MET A 46 -1.57 -3.94 -5.49
N LYS A 47 -0.57 -3.35 -4.84
CA LYS A 47 0.25 -2.27 -5.41
C LYS A 47 0.88 -2.67 -6.75
N ARG A 48 1.28 -3.93 -6.93
CA ARG A 48 1.85 -4.44 -8.19
C ARG A 48 0.83 -4.55 -9.32
N TRP A 49 -0.44 -4.63 -8.98
CA TRP A 49 -1.54 -4.76 -9.94
C TRP A 49 -1.77 -3.49 -10.77
N VAL A 50 -1.22 -2.37 -10.34
CA VAL A 50 -1.28 -1.10 -11.09
C VAL A 50 -0.65 -1.22 -12.49
N CYS A 51 0.30 -2.14 -12.67
CA CYS A 51 0.93 -2.40 -13.97
C CYS A 51 0.03 -3.21 -14.93
N ASP A 52 -0.95 -3.94 -14.41
CA ASP A 52 -1.87 -4.78 -15.20
C ASP A 52 -3.25 -4.82 -14.50
N PRO A 53 -3.96 -3.66 -14.48
CA PRO A 53 -5.18 -3.50 -13.69
C PRO A 53 -6.41 -4.18 -14.31
N ASP A 54 -6.37 -4.50 -15.60
CA ASP A 54 -7.48 -5.10 -16.32
C ASP A 54 -7.47 -6.63 -16.30
N ARG A 55 -6.40 -7.22 -15.78
CA ARG A 55 -6.33 -8.67 -15.62
C ARG A 55 -7.39 -9.16 -14.66
N GLU A 56 -8.12 -10.20 -15.06
CA GLU A 56 -9.09 -10.87 -14.21
C GLU A 56 -8.40 -11.79 -13.20
N GLU A 57 -8.86 -11.72 -11.97
CA GLU A 57 -8.50 -12.65 -10.89
C GLU A 57 -9.69 -13.56 -10.57
N GLU A 58 -9.40 -14.85 -10.42
CA GLU A 58 -10.39 -15.80 -9.93
C GLU A 58 -10.62 -15.58 -8.43
N ILE A 59 -11.87 -15.39 -8.06
CA ILE A 59 -12.30 -15.14 -6.68
C ILE A 59 -13.04 -16.36 -6.19
N THR A 60 -12.53 -17.01 -5.17
CA THR A 60 -13.10 -18.21 -4.57
C THR A 60 -13.42 -17.97 -3.11
N ASP A 61 -14.59 -18.35 -2.64
CA ASP A 61 -14.94 -18.35 -1.22
C ASP A 61 -14.65 -19.70 -0.55
N ARG A 62 -14.91 -19.79 0.77
CA ARG A 62 -14.68 -21.02 1.56
C ARG A 62 -15.56 -22.20 1.15
N GLU A 63 -16.67 -21.94 0.48
CA GLU A 63 -17.60 -22.97 -0.01
C GLU A 63 -17.23 -23.42 -1.45
N GLY A 64 -16.14 -22.87 -2.02
CA GLY A 64 -15.69 -23.16 -3.37
C GLY A 64 -16.49 -22.49 -4.47
N ARG A 65 -17.36 -21.54 -4.14
CA ARG A 65 -18.08 -20.72 -5.14
C ARG A 65 -17.11 -19.73 -5.76
N ARG A 66 -17.24 -19.52 -7.06
CA ARG A 66 -16.24 -18.77 -7.84
C ARG A 66 -16.90 -17.63 -8.62
N THR A 67 -16.14 -16.57 -8.80
CA THR A 67 -16.42 -15.48 -9.73
C THR A 67 -15.11 -14.88 -10.23
N PHE A 68 -15.18 -13.95 -11.18
CA PHE A 68 -14.01 -13.24 -11.70
C PHE A 68 -14.24 -11.74 -11.62
N LEU A 69 -13.20 -11.01 -11.22
CA LEU A 69 -13.18 -9.55 -11.24
C LEU A 69 -11.84 -9.05 -11.76
N ALA A 70 -11.87 -7.90 -12.44
CA ALA A 70 -10.64 -7.22 -12.80
C ALA A 70 -9.93 -6.69 -11.55
N ARG A 71 -8.61 -6.69 -11.56
CA ARG A 71 -7.78 -6.18 -10.46
C ARG A 71 -8.16 -4.78 -10.02
N ARG A 72 -8.49 -3.90 -10.98
CA ARG A 72 -8.94 -2.53 -10.71
C ARG A 72 -10.18 -2.46 -9.83
N GLU A 73 -11.10 -3.42 -9.98
CA GLU A 73 -12.33 -3.47 -9.19
C GLU A 73 -12.03 -3.83 -7.74
N ILE A 74 -11.13 -4.79 -7.52
CA ILE A 74 -10.70 -5.19 -6.17
C ILE A 74 -9.92 -4.05 -5.49
N ILE A 75 -9.05 -3.35 -6.23
CA ILE A 75 -8.34 -2.16 -5.73
C ILE A 75 -9.35 -1.08 -5.34
N ARG A 76 -10.34 -0.81 -6.20
CA ARG A 76 -11.40 0.17 -5.91
C ARG A 76 -12.14 -0.16 -4.61
N GLU A 77 -12.58 -1.40 -4.44
CA GLU A 77 -13.31 -1.82 -3.24
C GLU A 77 -12.48 -1.60 -1.96
N PHE A 78 -11.18 -1.91 -2.01
CA PHE A 78 -10.28 -1.63 -0.88
C PHE A 78 -10.19 -0.13 -0.57
N PHE A 79 -10.00 0.73 -1.57
CA PHE A 79 -9.92 2.18 -1.37
C PHE A 79 -11.24 2.76 -0.88
N MET A 80 -12.37 2.31 -1.40
CA MET A 80 -13.69 2.70 -0.92
C MET A 80 -13.91 2.30 0.54
N TYR A 81 -13.43 1.13 0.95
CA TYR A 81 -13.44 0.73 2.36
C TYR A 81 -12.61 1.69 3.24
N VAL A 82 -11.39 2.04 2.81
CA VAL A 82 -10.53 2.98 3.54
C VAL A 82 -11.18 4.34 3.68
N VAL A 83 -11.73 4.89 2.60
CA VAL A 83 -12.43 6.19 2.61
C VAL A 83 -13.64 6.16 3.54
N ARG A 84 -14.52 5.16 3.40
CA ARG A 84 -15.72 5.02 4.27
C ARG A 84 -15.34 4.88 5.74
N THR A 85 -14.28 4.11 6.03
CA THR A 85 -13.76 3.95 7.39
C THR A 85 -13.25 5.29 7.94
N THR A 86 -12.52 6.05 7.14
CA THR A 86 -12.02 7.38 7.49
C THR A 86 -13.19 8.34 7.76
N GLU A 87 -14.17 8.42 6.87
CA GLU A 87 -15.36 9.26 7.03
C GLU A 87 -16.13 8.92 8.30
N ASN A 88 -16.29 7.63 8.60
CA ASN A 88 -16.97 7.16 9.80
C ASN A 88 -16.19 7.50 11.09
N CYS A 89 -14.86 7.34 11.08
CA CYS A 89 -14.02 7.64 12.23
C CYS A 89 -13.96 9.13 12.54
N PHE A 90 -13.80 9.98 11.52
CA PHE A 90 -13.62 11.40 11.69
C PHE A 90 -14.92 12.20 11.57
N LYS A 91 -16.05 11.55 11.28
CA LYS A 91 -17.36 12.19 11.07
C LYS A 91 -17.30 13.33 10.04
N CYS A 92 -16.54 13.13 8.99
CA CYS A 92 -16.31 14.07 7.89
C CYS A 92 -16.70 13.46 6.55
N ARG A 93 -16.68 14.26 5.49
CA ARG A 93 -16.74 13.80 4.10
C ARG A 93 -15.39 14.01 3.44
N VAL A 94 -14.83 12.95 2.89
CA VAL A 94 -13.63 13.02 2.06
C VAL A 94 -14.01 13.55 0.68
N ARG A 95 -13.32 14.60 0.23
CA ARG A 95 -13.53 15.19 -1.11
C ARG A 95 -12.31 15.02 -1.98
N GLN A 96 -11.14 14.98 -1.37
CA GLN A 96 -9.86 14.92 -2.04
C GLN A 96 -9.02 13.79 -1.45
N VAL A 97 -8.35 13.06 -2.32
CA VAL A 97 -7.51 11.91 -1.96
C VAL A 97 -6.14 12.09 -2.58
N TYR A 98 -5.11 11.90 -1.80
CA TYR A 98 -3.72 11.79 -2.26
C TYR A 98 -3.28 10.34 -2.15
N VAL A 99 -2.80 9.78 -3.23
CA VAL A 99 -2.28 8.40 -3.26
C VAL A 99 -0.78 8.46 -3.52
N PRO A 100 0.07 8.30 -2.49
CA PRO A 100 1.51 8.22 -2.68
C PRO A 100 1.86 7.04 -3.59
N CYS A 101 2.83 7.23 -4.47
CA CYS A 101 3.22 6.22 -5.46
C CYS A 101 4.73 6.19 -5.65
N PRO A 102 5.28 5.05 -6.11
CA PRO A 102 6.67 4.97 -6.51
C PRO A 102 6.94 5.90 -7.69
N VAL A 103 8.04 6.63 -7.65
CA VAL A 103 8.44 7.60 -8.69
C VAL A 103 8.32 7.05 -10.11
N ARG A 104 8.80 5.81 -10.31
CA ARG A 104 8.79 5.16 -11.64
C ARG A 104 7.40 4.74 -12.14
N GLN A 105 6.39 4.75 -11.28
CA GLN A 105 5.04 4.30 -11.60
C GLN A 105 4.00 5.42 -11.50
N THR A 106 4.41 6.67 -11.28
CA THR A 106 3.51 7.80 -11.07
C THR A 106 2.41 7.91 -12.13
N ALA A 107 2.78 7.83 -13.42
CA ALA A 107 1.80 7.93 -14.51
C ALA A 107 0.77 6.79 -14.52
N LEU A 108 1.20 5.56 -14.17
CA LEU A 108 0.30 4.41 -14.07
C LEU A 108 -0.67 4.55 -12.90
N PHE A 109 -0.17 4.99 -11.75
CA PHE A 109 -0.99 5.25 -10.57
C PHE A 109 -1.99 6.37 -10.83
N GLN A 110 -1.56 7.51 -11.37
CA GLN A 110 -2.46 8.61 -11.73
C GLN A 110 -3.59 8.12 -12.63
N LYS A 111 -3.25 7.49 -13.75
CA LYS A 111 -4.24 6.97 -14.68
C LYS A 111 -5.24 6.04 -13.99
N LEU A 112 -4.76 5.02 -13.29
CA LEU A 112 -5.62 4.05 -12.64
C LEU A 112 -6.53 4.71 -11.60
N PHE A 113 -5.98 5.55 -10.70
CA PHE A 113 -6.75 6.12 -9.62
C PHE A 113 -7.79 7.15 -10.09
N HIS A 114 -7.52 7.91 -11.15
CA HIS A 114 -8.54 8.73 -11.81
C HIS A 114 -9.70 7.90 -12.37
N GLU A 115 -9.40 6.72 -12.91
CA GLU A 115 -10.42 5.82 -13.47
C GLU A 115 -11.25 5.14 -12.39
N ILE A 116 -10.63 4.68 -11.29
CA ILE A 116 -11.32 3.90 -10.26
C ILE A 116 -11.94 4.72 -9.13
N LEU A 117 -11.53 5.99 -8.97
CA LEU A 117 -12.05 6.91 -7.94
C LEU A 117 -12.57 8.23 -8.53
N PRO A 118 -13.46 8.19 -9.56
CA PRO A 118 -13.92 9.39 -10.26
C PRO A 118 -14.74 10.34 -9.37
N GLU A 119 -15.24 9.87 -8.23
CA GLU A 119 -16.01 10.67 -7.29
C GLU A 119 -15.15 11.55 -6.37
N TYR A 120 -13.81 11.36 -6.38
CA TYR A 120 -12.88 12.11 -5.55
C TYR A 120 -11.98 12.99 -6.40
N MET A 121 -11.59 14.13 -5.84
CA MET A 121 -10.60 15.00 -6.43
C MET A 121 -9.20 14.39 -6.19
N LEU A 122 -8.49 14.08 -7.27
CA LEU A 122 -7.10 13.60 -7.26
C LEU A 122 -6.25 14.68 -7.94
N PRO A 123 -5.24 15.26 -7.28
CA PRO A 123 -4.39 16.28 -7.89
C PRO A 123 -3.53 15.69 -9.02
N ASP A 124 -3.56 16.34 -10.19
CA ASP A 124 -2.86 15.84 -11.40
C ASP A 124 -1.34 15.97 -11.34
N ASN A 125 -0.82 16.92 -10.56
CA ASN A 125 0.60 17.31 -10.63
C ASN A 125 1.38 17.16 -9.31
N GLU A 126 0.76 16.67 -8.26
CA GLU A 126 1.35 16.68 -6.91
C GLU A 126 1.08 15.36 -6.17
N LEU A 127 1.22 14.22 -6.85
CA LEU A 127 1.25 12.98 -6.09
C LEU A 127 2.56 12.97 -5.29
N PRO A 128 2.49 13.02 -3.96
CA PRO A 128 3.69 12.98 -3.17
C PRO A 128 4.38 11.63 -3.40
N ASP A 129 5.68 11.67 -3.67
CA ASP A 129 6.50 10.47 -3.60
C ASP A 129 6.38 9.83 -2.22
N GLU A 130 6.50 8.51 -2.17
CA GLU A 130 6.42 7.77 -0.91
C GLU A 130 7.50 8.23 0.07
N GLY A 131 8.73 8.49 -0.40
CA GLY A 131 9.83 8.97 0.42
C GLY A 131 9.57 10.37 1.00
N VAL A 132 9.03 11.28 0.19
CA VAL A 132 8.61 12.61 0.64
C VAL A 132 7.51 12.52 1.70
N SER A 133 6.53 11.62 1.51
CA SER A 133 5.44 11.40 2.47
C SER A 133 5.95 10.85 3.81
N ILE A 134 6.91 9.91 3.77
CA ILE A 134 7.57 9.37 4.97
C ILE A 134 8.33 10.47 5.70
N LEU A 135 9.10 11.29 4.95
CA LEU A 135 9.86 12.39 5.52
C LEU A 135 8.94 13.41 6.17
N TYR A 136 7.85 13.81 5.51
CA TYR A 136 6.86 14.74 6.07
C TYR A 136 6.32 14.27 7.42
N ASN A 137 5.91 13.00 7.50
CA ASN A 137 5.43 12.42 8.75
C ASN A 137 6.51 12.38 9.85
N THR A 138 7.76 12.09 9.47
CA THR A 138 8.91 12.08 10.39
C THR A 138 9.22 13.47 10.91
N VAL A 139 9.27 14.47 10.03
CA VAL A 139 9.50 15.89 10.39
C VAL A 139 8.41 16.39 11.31
N SER A 140 7.14 16.09 11.04
CA SER A 140 6.03 16.45 11.92
C SER A 140 6.22 15.92 13.35
N GLY A 141 6.64 14.65 13.51
CA GLY A 141 6.95 14.08 14.83
C GLY A 141 8.19 14.69 15.49
N MET A 142 9.19 15.11 14.70
CA MET A 142 10.38 15.81 15.21
C MET A 142 10.05 17.23 15.71
N LEU A 143 9.13 17.93 15.03
CA LEU A 143 8.63 19.25 15.46
C LEU A 143 7.91 19.16 16.81
N GLU A 144 7.03 18.18 17.00
CA GLU A 144 6.38 17.94 18.29
C GLU A 144 7.40 17.72 19.42
N SER A 145 8.54 17.11 19.10
CA SER A 145 9.63 16.83 20.04
C SER A 145 10.66 17.98 20.16
N ARG A 146 10.47 19.10 19.49
CA ARG A 146 11.38 20.25 19.44
C ARG A 146 12.83 19.89 19.11
N LYS A 147 13.03 19.01 18.16
CA LYS A 147 14.36 18.52 17.74
C LYS A 147 14.94 19.29 16.56
N LEU A 148 14.20 20.22 15.99
CA LEU A 148 14.59 20.98 14.81
C LEU A 148 14.66 22.48 15.17
N GLU A 149 15.56 23.19 14.52
CA GLU A 149 15.69 24.63 14.59
C GLU A 149 14.95 25.28 13.43
N GLU A 150 14.20 26.36 13.73
CA GLU A 150 13.39 27.07 12.76
C GLU A 150 14.30 27.68 11.66
N ASP A 151 13.79 27.72 10.43
CA ASP A 151 14.42 28.26 9.22
C ASP A 151 15.80 27.66 8.88
N THR A 152 16.18 26.57 9.54
CA THR A 152 17.39 25.82 9.23
C THR A 152 17.14 24.84 8.10
N GLU A 153 18.05 24.77 7.12
CA GLU A 153 18.00 23.78 6.05
C GLU A 153 18.61 22.45 6.49
N TYR A 154 17.83 21.40 6.42
CA TYR A 154 18.25 20.04 6.75
C TYR A 154 18.31 19.18 5.49
N GLN A 155 19.17 18.18 5.53
CA GLN A 155 19.26 17.11 4.52
C GLN A 155 18.79 15.81 5.13
N ALA A 156 18.01 15.05 4.36
CA ALA A 156 17.50 13.75 4.76
C ALA A 156 17.68 12.73 3.64
N LEU A 157 17.98 11.50 4.05
CA LEU A 157 17.97 10.33 3.20
C LEU A 157 16.88 9.39 3.73
N VAL A 158 15.87 9.13 2.91
CA VAL A 158 14.80 8.17 3.21
C VAL A 158 15.09 6.89 2.44
N LEU A 159 15.20 5.80 3.17
CA LEU A 159 15.25 4.44 2.61
C LEU A 159 14.00 3.69 3.07
N ASP A 160 13.08 3.49 2.16
CA ASP A 160 11.85 2.72 2.39
C ASP A 160 12.00 1.31 1.82
N CYS A 161 12.23 0.34 2.72
CA CYS A 161 12.29 -1.07 2.37
C CYS A 161 10.92 -1.71 2.64
N GLY A 162 10.02 -1.59 1.66
CA GLY A 162 8.68 -2.15 1.74
C GLY A 162 8.63 -3.67 1.50
N GLY A 163 7.41 -4.23 1.49
CA GLY A 163 7.19 -5.64 1.16
C GLY A 163 7.49 -5.96 -0.30
N THR A 164 7.08 -5.09 -1.21
CA THR A 164 7.14 -5.30 -2.68
C THR A 164 8.25 -4.53 -3.37
N ALA A 165 8.61 -3.36 -2.86
CA ALA A 165 9.55 -2.43 -3.46
C ALA A 165 10.49 -1.83 -2.41
N THR A 166 11.61 -1.32 -2.87
CA THR A 166 12.53 -0.51 -2.06
C THR A 166 12.70 0.84 -2.75
N ASN A 167 12.45 1.93 -2.02
CA ASN A 167 12.57 3.29 -2.51
C ASN A 167 13.67 4.04 -1.76
N LEU A 168 14.36 4.92 -2.46
CA LEU A 168 15.40 5.81 -1.95
C LEU A 168 15.06 7.24 -2.36
N CYS A 169 14.96 8.14 -1.39
CA CYS A 169 14.73 9.55 -1.63
C CYS A 169 15.70 10.40 -0.81
N ALA A 170 16.46 11.25 -1.48
CA ALA A 170 17.28 12.26 -0.83
C ALA A 170 16.57 13.62 -0.93
N CYS A 171 16.34 14.25 0.21
CA CYS A 171 15.58 15.47 0.30
C CYS A 171 16.35 16.57 1.04
N GLN A 172 16.00 17.80 0.72
CA GLN A 172 16.27 18.97 1.55
C GLN A 172 14.96 19.45 2.13
N PHE A 173 14.94 19.79 3.41
CA PHE A 173 13.73 20.32 4.04
C PHE A 173 14.06 21.42 5.04
N ARG A 174 13.06 22.28 5.27
CA ARG A 174 13.07 23.29 6.33
C ARG A 174 11.64 23.44 6.85
N PHE A 175 11.51 24.00 8.05
CA PHE A 175 10.20 24.38 8.57
C PHE A 175 10.25 25.84 9.06
N HIS A 176 9.09 26.45 9.06
CA HIS A 176 8.84 27.78 9.60
C HIS A 176 7.59 27.72 10.50
N ASP A 177 7.66 28.35 11.67
CA ASP A 177 6.55 28.45 12.63
C ASP A 177 5.96 29.86 12.56
N ASP A 178 4.78 30.01 11.98
CA ASP A 178 4.06 31.26 11.94
C ASP A 178 3.19 31.52 13.21
N ARG A 179 3.34 30.70 14.25
CA ARG A 179 2.59 30.66 15.51
C ARG A 179 1.15 30.16 15.37
N VAL A 180 0.66 29.92 14.18
CA VAL A 180 -0.67 29.34 13.90
C VAL A 180 -0.51 27.94 13.36
N ALA A 181 0.49 27.73 12.50
CA ALA A 181 0.79 26.43 11.87
C ALA A 181 2.28 26.30 11.55
N TYR A 182 2.74 25.05 11.48
CA TYR A 182 4.06 24.74 10.95
C TYR A 182 3.98 24.62 9.42
N HIS A 183 4.83 25.38 8.74
CA HIS A 183 5.02 25.28 7.30
C HIS A 183 6.25 24.44 7.01
N ILE A 184 6.07 23.23 6.48
CA ILE A 184 7.15 22.34 6.15
C ILE A 184 7.36 22.38 4.63
N SER A 185 8.54 22.79 4.19
CA SER A 185 8.97 22.79 2.80
C SER A 185 9.90 21.60 2.58
N ILE A 186 9.57 20.68 1.68
CA ILE A 186 10.41 19.54 1.31
C ILE A 186 10.68 19.61 -0.19
N ARG A 187 11.94 19.47 -0.57
CA ARG A 187 12.39 19.39 -1.95
C ARG A 187 13.15 18.09 -2.15
N ALA A 188 12.64 17.21 -2.99
CA ALA A 188 13.36 16.04 -3.42
C ALA A 188 14.55 16.47 -4.31
N ALA A 189 15.76 16.01 -3.97
CA ALA A 189 16.98 16.25 -4.72
C ALA A 189 17.35 15.04 -5.57
N TYR A 190 17.01 13.84 -5.12
CA TYR A 190 17.21 12.59 -5.83
C TYR A 190 16.18 11.57 -5.39
N GLU A 191 15.63 10.85 -6.36
CA GLU A 191 14.66 9.80 -6.15
C GLU A 191 15.03 8.60 -7.02
N ASN A 192 14.97 7.41 -6.44
CA ASN A 192 15.16 6.16 -7.15
C ASN A 192 14.40 5.03 -6.42
N GLY A 193 14.26 3.90 -7.09
CA GLY A 193 13.60 2.75 -6.48
C GLY A 193 13.74 1.49 -7.32
N ASP A 194 13.62 0.36 -6.63
CA ASP A 194 13.50 -0.96 -7.24
C ASP A 194 12.12 -1.52 -6.91
N VAL A 195 11.26 -1.63 -7.93
CA VAL A 195 9.88 -2.14 -7.80
C VAL A 195 9.81 -3.65 -7.71
N ASP A 196 10.94 -4.34 -7.96
CA ASP A 196 11.06 -5.79 -7.95
C ASP A 196 11.90 -6.32 -6.79
N PHE A 197 12.23 -5.46 -5.82
CA PHE A 197 12.97 -5.85 -4.62
C PHE A 197 12.31 -5.31 -3.36
N GLY A 198 11.89 -6.23 -2.48
CA GLY A 198 11.29 -5.92 -1.17
C GLY A 198 11.29 -7.16 -0.28
N GLY A 199 10.75 -7.03 0.93
CA GLY A 199 10.73 -8.08 1.96
C GLY A 199 10.07 -9.38 1.48
N ASN A 200 9.01 -9.30 0.69
CA ASN A 200 8.33 -10.48 0.13
C ASN A 200 9.23 -11.27 -0.82
N HIS A 201 10.10 -10.60 -1.59
CA HIS A 201 11.08 -11.27 -2.44
C HIS A 201 12.11 -12.04 -1.63
N LEU A 202 12.59 -11.45 -0.51
CA LEU A 202 13.49 -12.15 0.42
C LEU A 202 12.81 -13.37 1.02
N THR A 203 11.58 -13.22 1.50
CA THR A 203 10.77 -14.33 2.04
C THR A 203 10.62 -15.45 1.00
N TYR A 204 10.24 -15.09 -0.25
CA TYR A 204 10.12 -16.04 -1.33
C TYR A 204 11.43 -16.79 -1.62
N ARG A 205 12.56 -16.07 -1.67
CA ARG A 205 13.89 -16.69 -1.88
C ARG A 205 14.26 -17.64 -0.76
N ILE A 206 13.98 -17.29 0.49
CA ILE A 206 14.20 -18.16 1.65
C ILE A 206 13.32 -19.41 1.56
N MET A 207 12.05 -19.27 1.21
CA MET A 207 11.15 -20.42 1.01
C MET A 207 11.66 -21.34 -0.10
N GLN A 208 12.10 -20.81 -1.24
CA GLN A 208 12.71 -21.59 -2.31
C GLN A 208 13.97 -22.32 -1.84
N TYR A 209 14.82 -21.67 -1.09
CA TYR A 209 16.01 -22.28 -0.52
C TYR A 209 15.66 -23.44 0.43
N ILE A 210 14.71 -23.23 1.35
CA ILE A 210 14.23 -24.28 2.27
C ILE A 210 13.68 -25.45 1.45
N LYS A 211 12.87 -25.17 0.43
CA LYS A 211 12.31 -26.17 -0.47
C LYS A 211 13.39 -27.04 -1.12
N LEU A 212 14.42 -26.42 -1.68
CA LEU A 212 15.56 -27.13 -2.27
C LEU A 212 16.28 -28.00 -1.24
N ARG A 213 16.52 -27.49 -0.03
CA ARG A 213 17.19 -28.25 1.04
C ARG A 213 16.36 -29.46 1.51
N LEU A 214 15.03 -29.34 1.53
CA LEU A 214 14.15 -30.46 1.86
C LEU A 214 14.18 -31.53 0.77
N VAL A 215 14.17 -31.14 -0.50
CA VAL A 215 14.32 -32.09 -1.63
C VAL A 215 15.64 -32.85 -1.55
N GLU A 216 16.74 -32.12 -1.37
CA GLU A 216 18.08 -32.73 -1.26
C GLU A 216 18.16 -33.73 -0.09
N ARG A 217 17.58 -33.37 1.07
CA ARG A 217 17.71 -34.18 2.27
C ARG A 217 16.75 -35.35 2.35
N PHE A 218 15.54 -35.21 1.81
CA PHE A 218 14.46 -36.20 1.96
C PHE A 218 14.01 -36.83 0.66
N GLY A 219 14.55 -36.41 -0.47
CA GLY A 219 14.20 -36.95 -1.80
C GLY A 219 12.76 -36.66 -2.22
N PHE A 220 12.13 -35.60 -1.71
CA PHE A 220 10.80 -35.19 -2.13
C PHE A 220 10.81 -34.78 -3.62
N ARG A 221 9.82 -35.27 -4.38
CA ARG A 221 9.51 -34.73 -5.71
C ARG A 221 8.56 -33.56 -5.50
N LEU A 222 8.95 -32.39 -5.98
CA LEU A 222 8.17 -31.16 -5.90
C LEU A 222 7.53 -30.84 -7.25
#